data_7065dd5bbabc13d3e70f8dc1409e0a2e
#
_entry.id   7065dd5bbabc13d3e70f8dc1409e0a2e
#
_cell.length_a   1.000
_cell.length_b   1.000
_cell.length_c   1.000
_cell.angle_alpha   90.00
_cell.angle_beta   90.00
_cell.angle_gamma   90.00
#
_symmetry.space_group_name_H-M   'P 1'
#
loop_
_entity.id
_entity.type
_entity.pdbx_description
1 polymer ?
#
loop_
_entity_poly.entity_id
_entity_poly.type
_entity_poly.pdbx_seq_one_letter_code
_entity_poly.pdbx_strand_id
1 'polypeptide(L)'
;AINVETQKVIPTTIIQKVSATGKIQPELEIKISSEVSGEIIELPVKEGQMVKKGDLLVRINPDIYQSVVKRSAASLETVRASLQQSSATLKEAEESYKRNKVLFDKGVISKSDWDKAVSAYEVAKASRESARFNVQSAMASVSEAQDNLKKTIIYSPTDGTISKLSVELGERVVGTMQMTGTEIMRVANLHNMEVEVDVNENDIVKISVGDSVNVEVDAYLKRVFKGT
;
A
#
# COMPACT_ATOMS: atom_id res chain seq x y z
N ALA A 1 63.75 4.08 62.27
CA ALA A 1 62.39 4.59 62.16
C ALA A 1 61.90 4.29 60.73
N ILE A 2 60.80 3.59 60.55
CA ILE A 2 60.17 3.27 59.29
C ILE A 2 59.17 4.40 59.08
N ASN A 3 59.38 5.22 58.02
CA ASN A 3 58.39 6.21 57.64
C ASN A 3 57.22 5.52 56.95
N VAL A 4 56.04 5.61 57.52
CA VAL A 4 54.78 5.12 56.92
C VAL A 4 53.94 6.33 56.50
N GLU A 5 53.59 6.38 55.24
CA GLU A 5 52.57 7.29 54.73
C GLU A 5 51.19 6.65 54.89
N THR A 6 50.30 7.37 55.52
CA THR A 6 48.92 6.93 55.70
C THR A 6 47.99 7.80 54.84
N GLN A 7 47.24 7.17 53.94
CA GLN A 7 46.25 7.85 53.13
C GLN A 7 44.85 7.44 53.58
N LYS A 8 43.97 8.41 53.77
CA LYS A 8 42.58 8.14 54.15
C LYS A 8 41.82 7.60 52.93
N VAL A 9 41.27 6.42 53.06
CA VAL A 9 40.41 5.82 52.01
C VAL A 9 39.10 6.61 51.92
N ILE A 10 38.86 7.18 50.77
CA ILE A 10 37.65 7.91 50.45
C ILE A 10 36.85 7.02 49.46
N PRO A 11 35.57 6.74 49.70
CA PRO A 11 34.76 6.02 48.72
C PRO A 11 34.66 6.84 47.43
N THR A 12 35.12 6.27 46.33
CA THR A 12 35.05 6.88 45.00
C THR A 12 34.15 6.05 44.11
N THR A 13 33.20 6.71 43.44
CA THR A 13 32.36 6.07 42.47
C THR A 13 33.16 5.82 41.17
N ILE A 14 33.25 4.57 40.75
CA ILE A 14 33.89 4.20 39.51
C ILE A 14 32.77 4.08 38.47
N ILE A 15 32.86 4.86 37.39
CA ILE A 15 31.95 4.77 36.24
C ILE A 15 32.65 3.88 35.22
N GLN A 16 32.05 2.76 34.90
CA GLN A 16 32.50 1.90 33.81
C GLN A 16 31.94 2.47 32.51
N LYS A 17 32.80 2.69 31.53
CA LYS A 17 32.40 3.17 30.20
C LYS A 17 32.64 2.08 29.18
N VAL A 18 31.65 1.86 28.31
CA VAL A 18 31.74 1.00 27.15
C VAL A 18 31.78 1.91 25.92
N SER A 19 32.76 1.70 25.03
CA SER A 19 32.87 2.44 23.77
C SER A 19 32.43 1.55 22.63
N ALA A 20 31.53 2.05 21.80
CA ALA A 20 31.05 1.37 20.59
C ALA A 20 31.05 2.35 19.42
N THR A 21 31.20 1.84 18.23
CA THR A 21 31.06 2.61 16.99
C THR A 21 29.70 2.30 16.34
N GLY A 22 29.12 3.29 15.69
CA GLY A 22 27.81 3.11 15.10
C GLY A 22 27.50 4.11 13.99
N LYS A 23 26.27 4.02 13.49
CA LYS A 23 25.74 4.90 12.47
C LYS A 23 24.57 5.67 13.02
N ILE A 24 24.50 6.95 12.69
CA ILE A 24 23.34 7.79 12.99
C ILE A 24 22.37 7.63 11.84
N GLN A 25 21.13 7.27 12.17
CA GLN A 25 20.05 7.12 11.19
C GLN A 25 18.76 7.75 11.73
N PRO A 26 17.82 8.13 10.87
CA PRO A 26 16.53 8.58 11.32
C PRO A 26 15.74 7.39 11.92
N GLU A 27 15.03 7.62 13.02
CA GLU A 27 14.17 6.62 13.67
C GLU A 27 13.11 6.06 12.69
N LEU A 28 12.60 6.91 11.79
CA LEU A 28 11.62 6.53 10.77
C LEU A 28 12.13 6.92 9.38
N GLU A 29 12.43 5.94 8.56
CA GLU A 29 12.71 6.09 7.13
C GLU A 29 11.76 5.22 6.31
N ILE A 30 10.97 5.84 5.43
CA ILE A 30 10.03 5.15 4.55
C ILE A 30 10.61 5.11 3.14
N LYS A 31 10.82 3.89 2.63
CA LYS A 31 11.20 3.66 1.24
C LYS A 31 9.95 3.73 0.37
N ILE A 32 9.96 4.62 -0.60
CA ILE A 32 8.89 4.77 -1.59
C ILE A 32 9.34 4.12 -2.88
N SER A 33 8.60 3.07 -3.28
CA SER A 33 8.84 2.32 -4.51
C SER A 33 7.65 2.43 -5.44
N SER A 34 7.88 2.26 -6.74
CA SER A 34 6.79 2.23 -7.71
C SER A 34 5.99 0.94 -7.60
N GLU A 35 4.67 1.05 -7.57
CA GLU A 35 3.77 -0.10 -7.67
C GLU A 35 3.41 -0.43 -9.13
N VAL A 36 3.56 0.53 -10.04
CA VAL A 36 3.23 0.42 -11.45
C VAL A 36 4.44 0.76 -12.33
N SER A 37 4.51 0.19 -13.52
CA SER A 37 5.61 0.42 -14.44
C SER A 37 5.29 1.58 -15.39
N GLY A 38 6.26 2.42 -15.68
CA GLY A 38 6.11 3.51 -16.65
C GLY A 38 7.24 4.53 -16.59
N GLU A 39 7.15 5.55 -17.40
CA GLU A 39 8.08 6.67 -17.43
C GLU A 39 7.66 7.76 -16.46
N ILE A 40 8.60 8.36 -15.76
CA ILE A 40 8.36 9.49 -14.85
C ILE A 40 8.19 10.75 -15.68
N ILE A 41 6.98 11.32 -15.67
CA ILE A 41 6.66 12.55 -16.41
C ILE A 41 6.68 13.80 -15.55
N GLU A 42 6.64 13.64 -14.21
CA GLU A 42 6.66 14.76 -13.28
C GLU A 42 7.36 14.34 -11.98
N LEU A 43 8.34 15.15 -11.57
CA LEU A 43 9.13 14.95 -10.34
C LEU A 43 9.37 16.33 -9.70
N PRO A 44 8.38 16.87 -8.96
CA PRO A 44 8.43 18.24 -8.45
C PRO A 44 9.32 18.41 -7.22
N VAL A 45 9.93 17.33 -6.73
CA VAL A 45 10.68 17.28 -5.47
C VAL A 45 12.18 17.07 -5.69
N LYS A 46 12.99 17.50 -4.71
CA LYS A 46 14.45 17.36 -4.73
C LYS A 46 14.94 16.70 -3.43
N GLU A 47 16.12 16.10 -3.50
CA GLU A 47 16.80 15.58 -2.32
C GLU A 47 17.05 16.70 -1.30
N GLY A 48 16.83 16.41 -0.02
CA GLY A 48 16.90 17.40 1.06
C GLY A 48 15.65 18.27 1.23
N GLN A 49 14.65 18.15 0.36
CA GLN A 49 13.42 18.93 0.46
C GLN A 49 12.47 18.37 1.52
N MET A 50 11.86 19.26 2.31
CA MET A 50 10.81 18.91 3.25
C MET A 50 9.48 18.72 2.50
N VAL A 51 8.78 17.64 2.79
CA VAL A 51 7.48 17.28 2.23
C VAL A 51 6.47 16.98 3.33
N LYS A 52 5.21 17.24 3.06
CA LYS A 52 4.09 16.93 3.95
C LYS A 52 3.32 15.72 3.43
N LYS A 53 2.63 15.06 4.33
CA LYS A 53 1.70 13.99 3.96
C LYS A 53 0.68 14.48 2.93
N GLY A 54 0.61 13.79 1.80
CA GLY A 54 -0.27 14.12 0.69
C GLY A 54 0.35 15.00 -0.39
N ASP A 55 1.60 15.46 -0.23
CA ASP A 55 2.32 16.17 -1.29
C ASP A 55 2.63 15.23 -2.45
N LEU A 56 2.55 15.75 -3.68
CA LEU A 56 2.89 15.01 -4.89
C LEU A 56 4.41 14.79 -4.95
N LEU A 57 4.81 13.54 -5.01
CA LEU A 57 6.21 13.16 -5.13
C LEU A 57 6.61 12.84 -6.57
N VAL A 58 5.82 11.97 -7.21
CA VAL A 58 6.12 11.49 -8.57
C VAL A 58 4.81 11.26 -9.31
N ARG A 59 4.84 11.56 -10.61
CA ARG A 59 3.78 11.14 -11.55
C ARG A 59 4.39 10.30 -12.67
N ILE A 60 3.87 9.10 -12.81
CA ILE A 60 4.20 8.16 -13.88
C ILE A 60 3.21 8.39 -15.02
N ASN A 61 3.63 8.16 -16.27
CA ASN A 61 2.79 8.32 -17.46
C ASN A 61 1.52 7.46 -17.34
N PRO A 62 0.31 8.09 -17.30
CA PRO A 62 -0.94 7.39 -17.07
C PRO A 62 -1.60 6.84 -18.33
N ASP A 63 -1.09 7.12 -19.55
CA ASP A 63 -1.80 6.90 -20.81
C ASP A 63 -2.23 5.44 -21.02
N ILE A 64 -1.35 4.51 -20.71
CA ILE A 64 -1.64 3.05 -20.81
C ILE A 64 -2.75 2.70 -19.81
N TYR A 65 -2.65 3.16 -18.58
CA TYR A 65 -3.62 2.85 -17.51
C TYR A 65 -4.98 3.48 -17.80
N GLN A 66 -5.03 4.71 -18.32
CA GLN A 66 -6.27 5.34 -18.79
C GLN A 66 -6.93 4.54 -19.91
N SER A 67 -6.14 4.02 -20.85
CA SER A 67 -6.64 3.18 -21.95
C SER A 67 -7.22 1.85 -21.43
N VAL A 68 -6.61 1.26 -20.42
CA VAL A 68 -7.12 0.05 -19.74
C VAL A 68 -8.44 0.34 -19.04
N VAL A 69 -8.54 1.46 -18.31
CA VAL A 69 -9.80 1.89 -17.66
C VAL A 69 -10.92 2.06 -18.69
N LYS A 70 -10.66 2.75 -19.80
CA LYS A 70 -11.64 2.94 -20.87
C LYS A 70 -12.09 1.61 -21.47
N ARG A 71 -11.18 0.68 -21.70
CA ARG A 71 -11.49 -0.66 -22.23
C ARG A 71 -12.35 -1.46 -21.26
N SER A 72 -11.97 -1.50 -19.97
CA SER A 72 -12.73 -2.19 -18.94
C SER A 72 -14.14 -1.58 -18.76
N ALA A 73 -14.26 -0.26 -18.83
CA ALA A 73 -15.55 0.43 -18.79
C ALA A 73 -16.43 0.06 -19.98
N ALA A 74 -15.89 0.00 -21.21
CA ALA A 74 -16.64 -0.42 -22.39
C ALA A 74 -17.10 -1.90 -22.28
N SER A 75 -16.25 -2.78 -21.74
CA SER A 75 -16.62 -4.17 -21.46
C SER A 75 -17.76 -4.25 -20.45
N LEU A 76 -17.74 -3.45 -19.38
CA LEU A 76 -18.82 -3.37 -18.40
C LEU A 76 -20.15 -2.99 -19.06
N GLU A 77 -20.18 -2.01 -19.99
CA GLU A 77 -21.40 -1.62 -20.69
C GLU A 77 -21.95 -2.75 -21.56
N THR A 78 -21.09 -3.55 -22.19
CA THR A 78 -21.51 -4.74 -22.96
C THR A 78 -22.19 -5.77 -22.04
N VAL A 79 -21.62 -6.05 -20.88
CA VAL A 79 -22.20 -7.00 -19.92
C VAL A 79 -23.50 -6.46 -19.29
N ARG A 80 -23.60 -5.14 -19.07
CA ARG A 80 -24.85 -4.49 -18.64
C ARG A 80 -25.96 -4.64 -19.68
N ALA A 81 -25.65 -4.49 -20.96
CA ALA A 81 -26.62 -4.73 -22.03
C ALA A 81 -27.11 -6.19 -22.03
N SER A 82 -26.22 -7.16 -21.79
CA SER A 82 -26.60 -8.57 -21.64
C SER A 82 -27.50 -8.82 -20.42
N LEU A 83 -27.25 -8.16 -19.29
CA LEU A 83 -28.15 -8.22 -18.12
C LEU A 83 -29.52 -7.63 -18.45
N GLN A 84 -29.58 -6.53 -19.17
CA GLN A 84 -30.84 -5.92 -19.60
C GLN A 84 -31.64 -6.86 -20.50
N GLN A 85 -30.97 -7.54 -21.45
CA GLN A 85 -31.58 -8.56 -22.28
C GLN A 85 -32.16 -9.73 -21.45
N SER A 86 -31.35 -10.31 -20.55
CA SER A 86 -31.80 -11.39 -19.67
C SER A 86 -32.94 -10.96 -18.75
N SER A 87 -32.96 -9.69 -18.34
CA SER A 87 -34.04 -9.12 -17.52
C SER A 87 -35.34 -9.00 -18.32
N ALA A 88 -35.26 -8.65 -19.61
CA ALA A 88 -36.43 -8.61 -20.50
C ALA A 88 -36.99 -10.00 -20.74
N THR A 89 -36.12 -11.00 -20.99
CA THR A 89 -36.52 -12.41 -21.12
C THR A 89 -37.18 -12.96 -19.86
N LEU A 90 -36.62 -12.60 -18.68
CA LEU A 90 -37.25 -12.99 -17.40
C LEU A 90 -38.64 -12.38 -17.26
N LYS A 91 -38.82 -11.09 -17.59
CA LYS A 91 -40.12 -10.42 -17.54
C LYS A 91 -41.14 -11.11 -18.44
N GLU A 92 -40.77 -11.50 -19.65
CA GLU A 92 -41.61 -12.25 -20.58
C GLU A 92 -42.02 -13.62 -20.00
N ALA A 93 -41.06 -14.37 -19.48
CA ALA A 93 -41.30 -15.66 -18.83
C ALA A 93 -42.19 -15.54 -17.58
N GLU A 94 -42.00 -14.48 -16.78
CA GLU A 94 -42.82 -14.18 -15.60
C GLU A 94 -44.29 -13.89 -15.96
N GLU A 95 -44.50 -13.08 -16.98
CA GLU A 95 -45.87 -12.79 -17.47
C GLU A 95 -46.53 -14.04 -18.05
N SER A 96 -45.79 -14.90 -18.76
CA SER A 96 -46.28 -16.20 -19.23
C SER A 96 -46.60 -17.14 -18.06
N TYR A 97 -45.73 -17.22 -17.05
CA TYR A 97 -45.96 -17.98 -15.83
C TYR A 97 -47.26 -17.54 -15.12
N LYS A 98 -47.45 -16.21 -14.92
CA LYS A 98 -48.63 -15.65 -14.28
C LYS A 98 -49.93 -16.02 -15.04
N ARG A 99 -49.94 -15.90 -16.37
CA ARG A 99 -51.09 -16.27 -17.21
C ARG A 99 -51.38 -17.77 -17.11
N ASN A 100 -50.35 -18.62 -17.26
CA ASN A 100 -50.54 -20.06 -17.20
C ASN A 100 -50.96 -20.54 -15.80
N LYS A 101 -50.52 -19.87 -14.73
CA LYS A 101 -50.99 -20.18 -13.37
C LYS A 101 -52.50 -20.01 -13.24
N VAL A 102 -53.06 -18.89 -13.72
CA VAL A 102 -54.52 -18.65 -13.68
C VAL A 102 -55.28 -19.67 -14.51
N LEU A 103 -54.73 -20.07 -15.66
CA LEU A 103 -55.38 -21.06 -16.53
C LEU A 103 -55.32 -22.46 -15.90
N PHE A 104 -54.24 -22.83 -15.25
CA PHE A 104 -54.07 -24.08 -14.55
C PHE A 104 -55.02 -24.19 -13.33
N ASP A 105 -55.09 -23.12 -12.53
CA ASP A 105 -55.98 -23.03 -11.38
C ASP A 105 -57.48 -23.17 -11.80
N LYS A 106 -57.81 -22.77 -13.04
CA LYS A 106 -59.16 -22.95 -13.63
C LYS A 106 -59.34 -24.29 -14.35
N GLY A 107 -58.35 -25.17 -14.37
CA GLY A 107 -58.41 -26.46 -15.05
C GLY A 107 -58.41 -26.40 -16.58
N VAL A 108 -57.97 -25.29 -17.19
CA VAL A 108 -58.01 -25.05 -18.65
C VAL A 108 -56.77 -25.62 -19.36
N ILE A 109 -55.63 -25.74 -18.70
CA ILE A 109 -54.40 -26.28 -19.29
C ILE A 109 -53.95 -27.56 -18.57
N SER A 110 -53.14 -28.36 -19.29
CA SER A 110 -52.58 -29.61 -18.75
C SER A 110 -51.48 -29.33 -17.71
N LYS A 111 -51.24 -30.30 -16.81
CA LYS A 111 -50.12 -30.24 -15.88
C LYS A 111 -48.76 -30.12 -16.61
N SER A 112 -48.60 -30.81 -17.74
CA SER A 112 -47.40 -30.74 -18.55
C SER A 112 -47.12 -29.32 -19.08
N ASP A 113 -48.16 -28.60 -19.50
CA ASP A 113 -48.01 -27.22 -20.01
C ASP A 113 -47.72 -26.24 -18.86
N TRP A 114 -48.30 -26.48 -17.69
CA TRP A 114 -47.98 -25.75 -16.49
C TRP A 114 -46.50 -25.96 -16.09
N ASP A 115 -46.03 -27.21 -16.01
CA ASP A 115 -44.66 -27.55 -15.64
C ASP A 115 -43.65 -26.93 -16.62
N LYS A 116 -43.95 -26.84 -17.92
CA LYS A 116 -43.14 -26.12 -18.91
C LYS A 116 -43.05 -24.62 -18.61
N ALA A 117 -44.16 -23.99 -18.24
CA ALA A 117 -44.17 -22.56 -17.92
C ALA A 117 -43.34 -22.25 -16.65
N VAL A 118 -43.44 -23.13 -15.64
CA VAL A 118 -42.64 -23.03 -14.40
C VAL A 118 -41.16 -23.17 -14.73
N SER A 119 -40.77 -24.19 -15.48
CA SER A 119 -39.37 -24.43 -15.85
C SER A 119 -38.78 -23.28 -16.68
N ALA A 120 -39.56 -22.73 -17.63
CA ALA A 120 -39.13 -21.60 -18.42
C ALA A 120 -38.87 -20.34 -17.56
N TYR A 121 -39.75 -20.08 -16.59
CA TYR A 121 -39.57 -18.99 -15.64
C TYR A 121 -38.31 -19.17 -14.79
N GLU A 122 -38.11 -20.38 -14.23
CA GLU A 122 -36.94 -20.65 -13.38
C GLU A 122 -35.63 -20.57 -14.16
N VAL A 123 -35.57 -21.05 -15.41
CA VAL A 123 -34.42 -20.92 -16.29
C VAL A 123 -34.13 -19.45 -16.59
N ALA A 124 -35.16 -18.66 -16.93
CA ALA A 124 -34.97 -17.23 -17.20
C ALA A 124 -34.49 -16.49 -15.93
N LYS A 125 -35.01 -16.85 -14.75
CA LYS A 125 -34.56 -16.28 -13.46
C LYS A 125 -33.10 -16.61 -13.18
N ALA A 126 -32.70 -17.84 -13.37
CA ALA A 126 -31.29 -18.26 -13.19
C ALA A 126 -30.35 -17.55 -14.20
N SER A 127 -30.79 -17.41 -15.47
CA SER A 127 -30.05 -16.70 -16.50
C SER A 127 -29.82 -15.22 -16.14
N ARG A 128 -30.88 -14.53 -15.70
CA ARG A 128 -30.72 -13.12 -15.25
C ARG A 128 -29.80 -13.01 -14.03
N GLU A 129 -29.85 -13.94 -13.08
CA GLU A 129 -28.99 -13.94 -11.92
C GLU A 129 -27.52 -14.16 -12.30
N SER A 130 -27.27 -15.09 -13.23
CA SER A 130 -25.93 -15.29 -13.83
C SER A 130 -25.41 -14.00 -14.51
N ALA A 131 -26.24 -13.35 -15.31
CA ALA A 131 -25.90 -12.08 -15.95
C ALA A 131 -25.60 -10.97 -14.93
N ARG A 132 -26.31 -10.96 -13.79
CA ARG A 132 -26.03 -10.03 -12.68
C ARG A 132 -24.64 -10.23 -12.08
N PHE A 133 -24.23 -11.48 -11.84
CA PHE A 133 -22.90 -11.79 -11.36
C PHE A 133 -21.81 -11.43 -12.37
N ASN A 134 -22.06 -11.58 -13.67
CA ASN A 134 -21.15 -11.14 -14.71
C ASN A 134 -20.94 -9.61 -14.69
N VAL A 135 -21.99 -8.83 -14.44
CA VAL A 135 -21.88 -7.38 -14.23
C VAL A 135 -21.01 -7.07 -13.01
N GLN A 136 -21.22 -7.78 -11.90
CA GLN A 136 -20.43 -7.58 -10.68
C GLN A 136 -18.94 -7.88 -10.92
N SER A 137 -18.62 -8.94 -11.65
CA SER A 137 -17.25 -9.28 -12.05
C SER A 137 -16.64 -8.20 -12.95
N ALA A 138 -17.38 -7.71 -13.95
CA ALA A 138 -16.90 -6.64 -14.81
C ALA A 138 -16.69 -5.30 -14.05
N MET A 139 -17.54 -5.01 -13.05
CA MET A 139 -17.34 -3.84 -12.16
C MET A 139 -16.06 -3.98 -11.36
N ALA A 140 -15.73 -5.16 -10.84
CA ALA A 140 -14.48 -5.39 -10.13
C ALA A 140 -13.25 -5.14 -11.04
N SER A 141 -13.31 -5.57 -12.31
CA SER A 141 -12.25 -5.31 -13.28
C SER A 141 -12.08 -3.81 -13.59
N VAL A 142 -13.17 -3.04 -13.61
CA VAL A 142 -13.08 -1.56 -13.76
C VAL A 142 -12.43 -0.95 -12.53
N SER A 143 -12.81 -1.39 -11.32
CA SER A 143 -12.21 -0.91 -10.07
C SER A 143 -10.71 -1.18 -10.02
N GLU A 144 -10.28 -2.39 -10.38
CA GLU A 144 -8.87 -2.77 -10.45
C GLU A 144 -8.09 -1.87 -11.42
N ALA A 145 -8.65 -1.63 -12.61
CA ALA A 145 -8.04 -0.74 -13.59
C ALA A 145 -7.92 0.71 -13.08
N GLN A 146 -8.94 1.19 -12.35
CA GLN A 146 -8.93 2.52 -11.73
C GLN A 146 -7.90 2.62 -10.61
N ASP A 147 -7.75 1.59 -9.80
CA ASP A 147 -6.77 1.58 -8.71
C ASP A 147 -5.34 1.55 -9.27
N ASN A 148 -5.09 0.80 -10.34
CA ASN A 148 -3.80 0.85 -11.04
C ASN A 148 -3.54 2.24 -11.66
N LEU A 149 -4.56 2.93 -12.16
CA LEU A 149 -4.43 4.31 -12.61
C LEU A 149 -4.09 5.27 -11.46
N LYS A 150 -4.72 5.12 -10.28
CA LYS A 150 -4.40 5.94 -9.10
C LYS A 150 -2.95 5.77 -8.67
N LYS A 151 -2.40 4.55 -8.77
CA LYS A 151 -1.01 4.21 -8.42
C LYS A 151 0.03 4.86 -9.34
N THR A 152 -0.37 5.47 -10.47
CA THR A 152 0.53 6.27 -11.31
C THR A 152 0.91 7.61 -10.67
N ILE A 153 0.19 8.04 -9.63
CA ILE A 153 0.47 9.27 -8.89
C ILE A 153 0.87 8.87 -7.47
N ILE A 154 2.09 9.19 -7.10
CA ILE A 154 2.66 8.80 -5.81
C ILE A 154 2.72 10.04 -4.93
N TYR A 155 2.06 9.94 -3.77
CA TYR A 155 2.03 10.97 -2.74
C TYR A 155 2.85 10.57 -1.52
N SER A 156 3.30 11.56 -0.74
CA SER A 156 3.99 11.28 0.52
C SER A 156 3.03 10.68 1.55
N PRO A 157 3.36 9.54 2.16
CA PRO A 157 2.55 8.92 3.21
C PRO A 157 2.69 9.61 4.56
N THR A 158 3.75 10.39 4.78
CA THR A 158 4.09 11.05 6.04
C THR A 158 4.76 12.40 5.82
N ASP A 159 4.82 13.21 6.87
CA ASP A 159 5.65 14.41 6.90
C ASP A 159 7.11 13.99 7.10
N GLY A 160 8.03 14.64 6.39
CA GLY A 160 9.45 14.33 6.50
C GLY A 160 10.31 15.09 5.50
N THR A 161 11.56 14.69 5.40
CA THR A 161 12.53 15.22 4.43
C THR A 161 12.97 14.09 3.52
N ILE A 162 13.13 14.38 2.23
CA ILE A 162 13.63 13.40 1.26
C ILE A 162 15.13 13.17 1.58
N SER A 163 15.42 11.99 2.14
CA SER A 163 16.79 11.59 2.51
C SER A 163 17.59 11.11 1.30
N LYS A 164 16.90 10.53 0.32
CA LYS A 164 17.52 10.04 -0.91
C LYS A 164 16.52 10.11 -2.07
N LEU A 165 16.99 10.55 -3.23
CA LEU A 165 16.26 10.48 -4.50
C LEU A 165 17.03 9.55 -5.44
N SER A 166 16.41 8.42 -5.85
CA SER A 166 17.08 7.36 -6.62
C SER A 166 16.73 7.35 -8.09
N VAL A 167 15.86 8.26 -8.54
CA VAL A 167 15.37 8.34 -9.94
C VAL A 167 15.40 9.75 -10.48
N GLU A 168 15.38 9.87 -11.81
CA GLU A 168 15.39 11.14 -12.53
C GLU A 168 14.10 11.30 -13.38
N LEU A 169 13.81 12.54 -13.77
CA LEU A 169 12.72 12.86 -14.68
C LEU A 169 12.98 12.23 -16.06
N GLY A 170 11.99 11.53 -16.63
CA GLY A 170 12.13 10.78 -17.87
C GLY A 170 12.63 9.35 -17.70
N GLU A 171 13.04 8.95 -16.50
CA GLU A 171 13.47 7.58 -16.22
C GLU A 171 12.28 6.62 -16.21
N ARG A 172 12.53 5.37 -16.61
CA ARG A 172 11.53 4.31 -16.62
C ARG A 172 11.65 3.45 -15.37
N VAL A 173 10.58 3.43 -14.57
CA VAL A 173 10.47 2.60 -13.36
C VAL A 173 9.68 1.32 -13.60
N VAL A 174 9.97 0.30 -12.80
CA VAL A 174 9.29 -1.00 -12.83
C VAL A 174 8.49 -1.17 -11.55
N GLY A 175 7.22 -1.59 -11.69
CA GLY A 175 6.33 -1.83 -10.54
C GLY A 175 6.59 -3.14 -9.82
N THR A 176 6.11 -3.24 -8.58
CA THR A 176 6.28 -4.39 -7.68
C THR A 176 5.54 -5.66 -8.11
N MET A 177 4.64 -5.60 -9.08
CA MET A 177 3.77 -6.74 -9.46
C MET A 177 4.53 -7.98 -9.96
N GLN A 178 5.77 -7.84 -10.41
CA GLN A 178 6.56 -8.95 -10.98
C GLN A 178 7.95 -9.11 -10.37
N MET A 179 8.46 -8.09 -9.68
CA MET A 179 9.80 -8.07 -9.06
C MET A 179 9.80 -7.06 -7.90
N THR A 180 10.92 -6.94 -7.20
CA THR A 180 11.14 -5.83 -6.27
C THR A 180 11.03 -4.52 -7.05
N GLY A 181 10.02 -3.69 -6.76
CA GLY A 181 9.78 -2.44 -7.47
C GLY A 181 10.99 -1.49 -7.40
N THR A 182 11.14 -0.63 -8.40
CA THR A 182 12.19 0.40 -8.40
C THR A 182 11.99 1.33 -7.20
N GLU A 183 13.02 1.45 -6.33
CA GLU A 183 13.05 2.44 -5.26
C GLU A 183 13.16 3.82 -5.89
N ILE A 184 12.16 4.67 -5.63
CA ILE A 184 12.09 6.02 -6.19
C ILE A 184 12.81 7.00 -5.28
N MET A 185 12.46 7.00 -3.99
CA MET A 185 13.04 7.88 -2.99
C MET A 185 12.81 7.33 -1.58
N ARG A 186 13.45 7.99 -0.63
CA ARG A 186 13.22 7.75 0.80
C ARG A 186 12.79 9.05 1.46
N VAL A 187 11.79 8.95 2.32
CA VAL A 187 11.33 10.04 3.17
C VAL A 187 11.64 9.68 4.62
N ALA A 188 12.39 10.55 5.28
CA ALA A 188 12.85 10.35 6.64
C ALA A 188 12.39 11.46 7.57
N ASN A 189 12.08 11.12 8.81
CA ASN A 189 11.85 12.11 9.85
C ASN A 189 13.20 12.44 10.52
N LEU A 190 13.75 13.60 10.19
CA LEU A 190 15.04 14.04 10.73
C LEU A 190 14.95 14.70 12.12
N HIS A 191 13.76 14.83 12.69
CA HIS A 191 13.62 15.39 14.05
C HIS A 191 14.02 14.39 15.12
N ASN A 192 13.75 13.11 14.88
CA ASN A 192 14.10 12.01 15.76
C ASN A 192 15.18 11.17 15.08
N MET A 193 16.36 11.14 15.71
CA MET A 193 17.49 10.37 15.20
C MET A 193 17.84 9.30 16.21
N GLU A 194 18.21 8.12 15.74
CA GLU A 194 18.74 7.01 16.52
C GLU A 194 20.18 6.70 16.11
N VAL A 195 20.90 6.08 17.01
CA VAL A 195 22.28 5.61 16.75
C VAL A 195 22.28 4.11 16.87
N GLU A 196 22.47 3.42 15.76
CA GLU A 196 22.68 1.98 15.74
C GLU A 196 24.16 1.71 16.00
N VAL A 197 24.46 0.99 17.06
CA VAL A 197 25.84 0.70 17.50
C VAL A 197 26.11 -0.79 17.52
N ASP A 198 27.30 -1.17 17.10
CA ASP A 198 27.81 -2.53 17.22
C ASP A 198 28.57 -2.65 18.55
N VAL A 199 28.01 -3.42 19.48
CA VAL A 199 28.61 -3.68 20.79
C VAL A 199 29.28 -5.05 20.81
N ASN A 200 30.50 -5.11 21.33
CA ASN A 200 31.24 -6.36 21.48
C ASN A 200 30.52 -7.29 22.50
N GLU A 201 30.54 -8.59 22.23
CA GLU A 201 29.94 -9.64 23.08
C GLU A 201 30.38 -9.55 24.55
N ASN A 202 31.64 -9.19 24.82
CA ASN A 202 32.17 -9.05 26.17
C ASN A 202 31.66 -7.84 26.94
N ASP A 203 31.13 -6.86 26.22
CA ASP A 203 30.68 -5.59 26.80
C ASP A 203 29.15 -5.49 26.89
N ILE A 204 28.43 -6.34 26.18
CA ILE A 204 26.94 -6.33 26.18
C ILE A 204 26.35 -6.60 27.57
N VAL A 205 27.08 -7.39 28.41
CA VAL A 205 26.65 -7.71 29.77
C VAL A 205 26.70 -6.49 30.71
N LYS A 206 27.43 -5.44 30.30
CA LYS A 206 27.69 -4.23 31.11
C LYS A 206 26.72 -3.12 30.79
N ILE A 207 25.85 -3.30 29.79
CA ILE A 207 24.93 -2.29 29.27
C ILE A 207 23.50 -2.67 29.67
N SER A 208 22.75 -1.69 30.11
CA SER A 208 21.34 -1.85 30.47
C SER A 208 20.48 -0.81 29.76
N VAL A 209 19.24 -1.16 29.45
CA VAL A 209 18.28 -0.24 28.87
C VAL A 209 18.02 0.91 29.85
N GLY A 210 18.20 2.14 29.37
CA GLY A 210 18.09 3.37 30.18
C GLY A 210 19.43 3.94 30.62
N ASP A 211 20.55 3.32 30.26
CA ASP A 211 21.87 3.91 30.49
C ASP A 211 22.05 5.18 29.66
N SER A 212 22.74 6.17 30.26
CA SER A 212 23.04 7.42 29.55
C SER A 212 24.20 7.23 28.57
N VAL A 213 23.98 7.67 27.33
CA VAL A 213 24.97 7.57 26.26
C VAL A 213 25.46 8.94 25.85
N ASN A 214 26.78 9.05 25.65
CA ASN A 214 27.41 10.22 25.03
C ASN A 214 27.79 9.85 23.59
N VAL A 215 27.17 10.53 22.62
CA VAL A 215 27.45 10.33 21.20
C VAL A 215 28.39 11.43 20.72
N GLU A 216 29.56 11.04 20.24
CA GLU A 216 30.52 11.91 19.57
C GLU A 216 30.43 11.65 18.07
N VAL A 217 30.25 12.72 17.28
CA VAL A 217 30.07 12.64 15.83
C VAL A 217 31.27 13.29 15.16
N ASP A 218 31.91 12.58 14.24
CA ASP A 218 33.12 13.06 13.53
C ASP A 218 32.90 14.39 12.77
N ALA A 219 31.67 14.62 12.28
CA ALA A 219 31.30 15.85 11.62
C ALA A 219 31.24 17.09 12.56
N TYR A 220 31.15 16.87 13.89
CA TYR A 220 31.00 17.91 14.89
C TYR A 220 32.05 17.79 15.99
N LEU A 221 33.30 18.07 15.68
CA LEU A 221 34.53 17.88 16.48
C LEU A 221 34.53 18.47 17.91
N LYS A 222 33.47 19.07 18.40
CA LYS A 222 33.41 19.66 19.76
C LYS A 222 32.03 19.53 20.42
N ARG A 223 31.12 18.75 19.86
CA ARG A 223 29.79 18.57 20.43
C ARG A 223 29.56 17.11 20.83
N VAL A 224 29.17 16.94 22.07
CA VAL A 224 28.74 15.65 22.60
C VAL A 224 27.20 15.70 22.69
N PHE A 225 26.55 14.77 22.04
CA PHE A 225 25.10 14.64 22.13
C PHE A 225 24.79 13.62 23.23
N LYS A 226 23.76 13.88 24.01
CA LYS A 226 23.31 12.97 25.06
C LYS A 226 22.09 12.21 24.58
N GLY A 227 22.07 10.89 24.83
CA GLY A 227 20.97 9.99 24.55
C GLY A 227 20.75 9.00 25.67
N THR A 228 19.72 8.18 25.56
CA THR A 228 19.40 7.07 26.47
C THR A 228 19.07 5.85 25.64
#